data_080f9a07f1bcc79dba73a8deab3a3a61
#
_entry.id   080f9a07f1bcc79dba73a8deab3a3a61
#
_cell.length_a   1.000
_cell.length_b   1.000
_cell.length_c   1.000
_cell.angle_alpha   90.00
_cell.angle_beta   90.00
_cell.angle_gamma   90.00
#
_symmetry.space_group_name_H-M   'P 1'
#
loop_
_entity.id
_entity.type
_entity.pdbx_description
1 polymer ?
#
loop_
_entity_poly.entity_id
_entity_poly.type
_entity_poly.pdbx_seq_one_letter_code
_entity_poly.pdbx_strand_id
1 'polypeptide(L)'
;DNMCCILATSPLLLNEDIVVGYERLIHSDFSSIVPIVQFSYPILRSYGMNSEGEIYFNWPEYAKTRSQDLESAYHDSGTFYWHKIDRWLSGDIKRGGIVVDEDRVQDIDTEQDWKMAEIKYKMLYVRG
;
A
#
# COMPACT_ATOMS: atom_id res chain seq x y z
N ASP A 1 -20.25 -5.52 14.47
CA ASP A 1 -19.02 -4.94 15.05
C ASP A 1 -17.91 -4.82 14.01
N ASN A 2 -17.03 -3.83 14.20
CA ASN A 2 -15.90 -3.56 13.31
C ASN A 2 -14.58 -3.71 14.07
N MET A 3 -13.55 -4.16 13.38
CA MET A 3 -12.23 -4.39 13.94
C MET A 3 -11.18 -3.66 13.10
N CYS A 4 -10.24 -3.00 13.77
CA CYS A 4 -9.02 -2.47 13.13
C CYS A 4 -7.80 -3.26 13.62
N CYS A 5 -7.12 -3.92 12.71
CA CYS A 5 -5.84 -4.55 12.98
C CYS A 5 -4.73 -3.58 12.59
N ILE A 6 -3.89 -3.20 13.55
CA ILE A 6 -2.77 -2.27 13.32
C ILE A 6 -1.47 -3.07 13.47
N LEU A 7 -0.59 -2.97 12.46
CA LEU A 7 0.72 -3.62 12.51
C LEU A 7 1.69 -2.80 13.35
N ALA A 8 2.42 -3.46 14.25
CA ALA A 8 3.40 -2.82 15.12
C ALA A 8 4.58 -2.17 14.36
N THR A 9 4.82 -2.61 13.14
CA THR A 9 5.90 -2.13 12.25
C THR A 9 5.48 -0.96 11.36
N SER A 10 4.51 -0.16 11.79
CA SER A 10 3.99 1.00 11.03
C SER A 10 4.18 2.33 11.79
N PRO A 11 5.43 2.78 12.00
CA PRO A 11 5.73 3.93 12.86
C PRO A 11 5.26 5.28 12.31
N LEU A 12 4.96 5.37 11.02
CA LEU A 12 4.53 6.59 10.35
C LEU A 12 3.01 6.69 10.18
N LEU A 13 2.27 5.75 10.75
CA LEU A 13 0.81 5.70 10.68
C LEU A 13 0.20 6.94 11.31
N LEU A 14 -0.76 7.56 10.60
CA LEU A 14 -1.53 8.70 11.10
C LEU A 14 -2.91 8.27 11.59
N ASN A 15 -3.36 8.88 12.67
CA ASN A 15 -4.71 8.68 13.19
C ASN A 15 -5.79 9.02 12.15
N GLU A 16 -5.54 10.05 11.36
CA GLU A 16 -6.44 10.50 10.28
C GLU A 16 -6.70 9.41 9.26
N ASP A 17 -5.68 8.63 8.90
CA ASP A 17 -5.83 7.53 7.94
C ASP A 17 -6.70 6.40 8.51
N ILE A 18 -6.58 6.11 9.81
CA ILE A 18 -7.44 5.13 10.50
C ILE A 18 -8.89 5.59 10.46
N VAL A 19 -9.16 6.87 10.73
CA VAL A 19 -10.51 7.44 10.70
C VAL A 19 -11.09 7.41 9.29
N VAL A 20 -10.32 7.81 8.28
CA VAL A 20 -10.73 7.75 6.87
C VAL A 20 -11.07 6.31 6.46
N GLY A 21 -10.26 5.35 6.89
CA GLY A 21 -10.53 3.93 6.65
C GLY A 21 -11.84 3.46 7.28
N TYR A 22 -12.11 3.87 8.51
CA TYR A 22 -13.37 3.56 9.20
C TYR A 22 -14.58 4.16 8.48
N GLU A 23 -14.53 5.44 8.15
CA GLU A 23 -15.59 6.13 7.42
C GLU A 23 -15.88 5.45 6.07
N ARG A 24 -14.85 5.04 5.36
CA ARG A 24 -15.00 4.29 4.12
C ARG A 24 -15.69 2.95 4.35
N LEU A 25 -15.34 2.25 5.43
CA LEU A 25 -15.93 0.95 5.77
C LEU A 25 -17.42 1.06 6.05
N ILE A 26 -17.83 2.02 6.89
CA ILE A 26 -19.23 2.14 7.32
C ILE A 26 -20.16 2.73 6.26
N HIS A 27 -19.62 3.54 5.33
CA HIS A 27 -20.40 4.19 4.26
C HIS A 27 -20.32 3.45 2.92
N SER A 28 -19.85 2.21 2.90
CA SER A 28 -19.72 1.41 1.69
C SER A 28 -20.19 -0.03 1.90
N ASP A 29 -20.32 -0.76 0.80
CA ASP A 29 -20.58 -2.20 0.82
C ASP A 29 -19.30 -3.05 0.98
N PHE A 30 -18.16 -2.43 1.22
CA PHE A 30 -16.94 -3.17 1.51
C PHE A 30 -17.01 -3.85 2.88
N SER A 31 -16.50 -5.07 2.97
CA SER A 31 -16.34 -5.80 4.21
C SER A 31 -14.98 -5.57 4.85
N SER A 32 -14.04 -5.02 4.09
CA SER A 32 -12.67 -4.76 4.51
C SER A 32 -12.12 -3.53 3.81
N ILE A 33 -11.30 -2.74 4.52
CA ILE A 33 -10.58 -1.60 3.95
C ILE A 33 -9.08 -1.80 4.16
N VAL A 34 -8.33 -1.61 3.08
CA VAL A 34 -6.86 -1.74 3.04
C VAL A 34 -6.26 -0.42 2.59
N PRO A 35 -5.36 0.20 3.37
CA PRO A 35 -4.55 1.30 2.88
C PRO A 35 -3.53 0.80 1.86
N ILE A 36 -3.50 1.47 0.71
CA ILE A 36 -2.66 1.09 -0.42
C ILE A 36 -1.80 2.27 -0.87
N VAL A 37 -0.65 1.95 -1.45
CA VAL A 37 0.30 2.92 -2.00
C VAL A 37 0.43 2.67 -3.50
N GLN A 38 0.41 3.73 -4.28
CA GLN A 38 0.65 3.63 -5.72
C GLN A 38 2.12 3.28 -5.98
N PHE A 39 2.37 2.33 -6.87
CA PHE A 39 3.72 2.07 -7.35
C PHE A 39 4.28 3.31 -8.06
N SER A 40 5.49 3.72 -7.70
CA SER A 40 6.18 4.87 -8.29
C SER A 40 6.57 4.64 -9.75
N TYR A 41 6.77 3.38 -10.12
CA TYR A 41 7.11 2.94 -11.47
C TYR A 41 6.00 2.09 -12.06
N PRO A 42 5.73 2.21 -13.38
CA PRO A 42 4.66 1.45 -14.02
C PRO A 42 5.00 -0.04 -14.05
N ILE A 43 4.23 -0.83 -13.32
CA ILE A 43 4.39 -2.29 -13.22
C ILE A 43 4.31 -2.98 -14.59
N LEU A 44 3.41 -2.52 -15.45
CA LEU A 44 3.22 -3.10 -16.78
C LEU A 44 4.43 -2.95 -17.71
N ARG A 45 5.39 -2.10 -17.33
CA ARG A 45 6.68 -1.97 -18.01
C ARG A 45 7.84 -2.58 -17.24
N SER A 46 7.55 -3.45 -16.28
CA SER A 46 8.58 -4.12 -15.51
C SER A 46 9.35 -5.16 -16.33
N TYR A 47 10.56 -5.41 -15.89
CA TYR A 47 11.44 -6.44 -16.45
C TYR A 47 11.46 -7.68 -15.58
N GLY A 48 11.52 -8.84 -16.22
CA GLY A 48 12.07 -10.04 -15.60
C GLY A 48 13.56 -10.18 -15.92
N MET A 49 14.25 -11.00 -15.17
CA MET A 49 15.66 -11.33 -15.41
C MET A 49 15.87 -12.82 -15.23
N ASN A 50 16.56 -13.45 -16.18
CA ASN A 50 16.91 -14.87 -16.08
C ASN A 50 18.22 -15.07 -15.29
N SER A 51 18.62 -16.33 -15.08
CA SER A 51 19.82 -16.68 -14.32
C SER A 51 21.14 -16.22 -14.98
N GLU A 52 21.12 -15.89 -16.26
CA GLU A 52 22.28 -15.38 -17.02
C GLU A 52 22.38 -13.85 -17.00
N GLY A 53 21.38 -13.17 -16.36
CA GLY A 53 21.33 -11.72 -16.28
C GLY A 53 20.70 -11.05 -17.49
N GLU A 54 20.10 -11.81 -18.40
CA GLU A 54 19.34 -11.27 -19.52
C GLU A 54 17.97 -10.77 -19.04
N ILE A 55 17.61 -9.55 -19.43
CA ILE A 55 16.34 -8.92 -19.08
C ILE A 55 15.33 -9.01 -20.22
N TYR A 56 14.05 -9.08 -19.87
CA TYR A 56 12.94 -9.11 -20.79
C TYR A 56 11.76 -8.37 -20.21
N PHE A 57 10.89 -7.79 -21.05
CA PHE A 57 9.64 -7.21 -20.60
C PHE A 57 8.67 -8.30 -20.13
N ASN A 58 8.10 -8.14 -18.92
CA ASN A 58 7.04 -9.03 -18.45
C ASN A 58 5.77 -8.90 -19.32
N TRP A 59 5.51 -7.70 -19.83
CA TRP A 59 4.39 -7.40 -20.76
C TRP A 59 4.92 -6.67 -21.98
N PRO A 60 5.41 -7.40 -23.00
CA PRO A 60 6.02 -6.80 -24.20
C PRO A 60 5.11 -5.82 -24.96
N GLU A 61 3.79 -6.02 -24.87
CA GLU A 61 2.77 -5.16 -25.49
C GLU A 61 2.80 -3.72 -24.99
N TYR A 62 3.33 -3.48 -23.80
CA TYR A 62 3.45 -2.14 -23.20
C TYR A 62 4.85 -1.52 -23.31
N ALA A 63 5.78 -2.17 -23.98
CA ALA A 63 7.19 -1.74 -24.06
C ALA A 63 7.36 -0.30 -24.58
N LYS A 64 6.46 0.16 -25.46
CA LYS A 64 6.49 1.50 -26.06
C LYS A 64 5.39 2.42 -25.53
N THR A 65 4.57 1.97 -24.59
CA THR A 65 3.49 2.78 -24.02
C THR A 65 4.07 3.78 -23.03
N ARG A 66 3.62 5.04 -23.11
CA ARG A 66 4.04 6.07 -22.15
C ARG A 66 3.51 5.72 -20.75
N SER A 67 4.30 6.02 -19.72
CA SER A 67 3.94 5.71 -18.32
C SER A 67 2.59 6.30 -17.90
N GLN A 68 2.28 7.51 -18.37
CA GLN A 68 1.02 8.21 -18.06
C GLN A 68 -0.21 7.59 -18.73
N ASP A 69 -0.03 6.78 -19.76
CA ASP A 69 -1.11 6.09 -20.49
C ASP A 69 -1.34 4.66 -19.96
N LEU A 70 -0.56 4.24 -18.95
CA LEU A 70 -0.70 2.94 -18.30
C LEU A 70 -1.60 3.04 -17.07
N GLU A 71 -2.37 1.99 -16.83
CA GLU A 71 -3.19 1.88 -15.63
C GLU A 71 -2.30 1.87 -14.39
N SER A 72 -2.72 2.63 -13.36
CA SER A 72 -2.03 2.67 -12.08
C SER A 72 -2.15 1.34 -11.34
N ALA A 73 -1.07 0.89 -10.72
CA ALA A 73 -1.04 -0.25 -9.84
C ALA A 73 -0.69 0.17 -8.42
N TYR A 74 -1.14 -0.61 -7.45
CA TYR A 74 -1.00 -0.31 -6.03
C TYR A 74 -0.48 -1.53 -5.27
N HIS A 75 0.14 -1.28 -4.13
CA HIS A 75 0.52 -2.35 -3.19
C HIS A 75 -0.03 -2.06 -1.80
N ASP A 76 -0.12 -3.10 -0.98
CA ASP A 76 -0.49 -2.97 0.42
C ASP A 76 0.51 -2.06 1.15
N SER A 77 0.01 -1.13 1.96
CA SER A 77 0.88 -0.26 2.76
C SER A 77 1.52 -0.98 3.96
N GLY A 78 0.97 -2.12 4.38
CA GLY A 78 1.45 -2.86 5.53
C GLY A 78 1.22 -2.14 6.87
N THR A 79 0.18 -1.32 7.00
CA THR A 79 -0.06 -0.49 8.19
C THR A 79 -1.22 -0.94 9.04
N PHE A 80 -2.45 -0.91 8.51
CA PHE A 80 -3.63 -1.34 9.23
C PHE A 80 -4.69 -1.92 8.29
N TYR A 81 -5.67 -2.63 8.87
CA TYR A 81 -6.78 -3.23 8.13
C TYR A 81 -8.06 -3.10 8.92
N TRP A 82 -9.10 -2.57 8.29
CA TRP A 82 -10.45 -2.55 8.85
C TRP A 82 -11.29 -3.71 8.35
N HIS A 83 -12.08 -4.32 9.22
CA HIS A 83 -12.97 -5.42 8.88
C HIS A 83 -14.33 -5.27 9.56
N LYS A 84 -15.40 -5.59 8.82
CA LYS A 84 -16.71 -5.93 9.38
C LYS A 84 -16.62 -7.38 9.85
N ILE A 85 -16.62 -7.60 11.16
CA ILE A 85 -16.29 -8.92 11.76
C ILE A 85 -17.19 -10.02 11.25
N ASP A 86 -18.50 -9.80 11.22
CA ASP A 86 -19.47 -10.82 10.81
C ASP A 86 -19.24 -11.27 9.36
N ARG A 87 -18.96 -10.33 8.47
CA ARG A 87 -18.66 -10.64 7.07
C ARG A 87 -17.30 -11.31 6.91
N TRP A 88 -16.32 -10.86 7.68
CA TRP A 88 -14.99 -11.48 7.69
C TRP A 88 -15.07 -12.95 8.11
N LEU A 89 -15.78 -13.26 9.22
CA LEU A 89 -15.92 -14.63 9.73
C LEU A 89 -16.74 -15.52 8.79
N SER A 90 -17.68 -14.98 8.05
CA SER A 90 -18.48 -15.73 7.05
C SER A 90 -17.74 -15.96 5.72
N GLY A 91 -16.57 -15.35 5.55
CA GLY A 91 -15.81 -15.43 4.29
C GLY A 91 -16.33 -14.52 3.17
N ASP A 92 -17.27 -13.65 3.46
CA ASP A 92 -17.74 -12.62 2.53
C ASP A 92 -16.74 -11.45 2.48
N ILE A 93 -15.70 -11.60 1.66
CA ILE A 93 -14.59 -10.66 1.59
C ILE A 93 -14.69 -9.81 0.32
N LYS A 94 -15.08 -8.55 0.52
CA LYS A 94 -15.05 -7.50 -0.50
C LYS A 94 -14.18 -6.36 0.01
N ARG A 95 -13.01 -6.19 -0.61
CA ARG A 95 -12.01 -5.21 -0.17
C ARG A 95 -12.15 -3.89 -0.89
N GLY A 96 -12.13 -2.78 -0.15
CA GLY A 96 -11.92 -1.44 -0.68
C GLY A 96 -10.54 -0.92 -0.30
N GLY A 97 -9.99 -0.05 -1.14
CA GLY A 97 -8.72 0.60 -0.89
C GLY A 97 -8.88 2.06 -0.47
N ILE A 98 -8.00 2.55 0.38
CA ILE A 98 -7.72 3.98 0.53
C ILE A 98 -6.28 4.24 0.14
N VAL A 99 -6.04 5.25 -0.70
CA VAL A 99 -4.69 5.57 -1.15
C VAL A 99 -4.01 6.46 -0.11
N VAL A 100 -2.82 6.05 0.32
CA VAL A 100 -1.97 6.83 1.23
C VAL A 100 -0.66 7.17 0.53
N ASP A 101 -0.03 8.28 0.95
CA ASP A 101 1.23 8.72 0.35
C ASP A 101 2.39 7.81 0.75
N GLU A 102 3.27 7.50 -0.18
CA GLU A 102 4.47 6.68 0.04
C GLU A 102 5.38 7.26 1.13
N ASP A 103 5.43 8.60 1.26
CA ASP A 103 6.22 9.29 2.28
C ASP A 103 5.81 8.95 3.72
N ARG A 104 4.58 8.52 3.92
CA ARG A 104 4.01 8.19 5.23
C ARG A 104 3.93 6.69 5.51
N VAL A 105 4.57 5.90 4.65
CA VAL A 105 4.55 4.44 4.77
C VAL A 105 5.97 3.91 4.77
N GLN A 106 6.29 3.09 5.75
CA GLN A 106 7.52 2.31 5.77
C GLN A 106 7.28 1.05 6.60
N ASP A 107 7.20 -0.07 5.92
CA ASP A 107 7.22 -1.38 6.57
C ASP A 107 8.66 -1.70 6.99
N ILE A 108 8.84 -2.21 8.21
CA ILE A 108 10.17 -2.42 8.81
C ILE A 108 10.42 -3.91 8.99
N ASP A 109 11.19 -4.48 8.07
CA ASP A 109 11.67 -5.87 8.13
C ASP A 109 13.19 -5.94 8.32
N THR A 110 13.91 -4.90 7.94
CA THR A 110 15.36 -4.83 7.95
C THR A 110 15.85 -3.57 8.65
N GLU A 111 17.15 -3.56 9.00
CA GLU A 111 17.79 -2.36 9.55
C GLU A 111 17.79 -1.19 8.55
N GLN A 112 17.83 -1.49 7.27
CA GLN A 112 17.73 -0.47 6.22
C GLN A 112 16.34 0.17 6.19
N ASP A 113 15.29 -0.61 6.37
CA ASP A 113 13.93 -0.10 6.48
C ASP A 113 13.77 0.82 7.69
N TRP A 114 14.40 0.46 8.80
CA TRP A 114 14.44 1.32 9.99
C TRP A 114 15.06 2.68 9.70
N LYS A 115 16.23 2.69 9.06
CA LYS A 115 16.89 3.94 8.64
C LYS A 115 16.02 4.77 7.71
N MET A 116 15.34 4.11 6.77
CA MET A 116 14.43 4.78 5.87
C MET A 116 13.23 5.38 6.63
N ALA A 117 12.68 4.66 7.60
CA ALA A 117 11.60 5.18 8.45
C ALA A 117 12.05 6.42 9.25
N GLU A 118 13.26 6.43 9.79
CA GLU A 118 13.82 7.60 10.45
C GLU A 118 13.94 8.81 9.51
N ILE A 119 14.40 8.60 8.29
CA ILE A 119 14.51 9.65 7.27
C ILE A 119 13.12 10.22 6.95
N LYS A 120 12.17 9.36 6.68
CA LYS A 120 10.78 9.78 6.40
C LYS A 120 10.17 10.53 7.58
N TYR A 121 10.38 10.06 8.80
CA TYR A 121 9.91 10.75 9.99
C TYR A 121 10.49 12.18 10.10
N LYS A 122 11.79 12.32 9.85
CA LYS A 122 12.46 13.63 9.86
C LYS A 122 11.90 14.56 8.79
N MET A 123 11.65 14.04 7.59
CA MET A 123 11.04 14.82 6.50
C MET A 123 9.63 15.32 6.87
N LEU A 124 8.85 14.51 7.56
CA LEU A 124 7.45 14.83 7.89
C LEU A 124 7.33 15.74 9.12
N TYR A 125 8.16 15.57 10.12
CA TYR A 125 7.95 16.14 11.45
C TYR A 125 9.10 17.03 11.97
N VAL A 126 10.28 16.92 11.41
CA VAL A 126 11.45 17.70 11.85
C VAL A 126 11.74 18.79 10.84
N ARG A 127 11.44 20.04 11.23
CA ARG A 127 11.84 21.23 10.48
C ARG A 127 13.27 21.59 10.90
N GLY A 128 14.21 21.30 10.04
CA GLY A 128 15.62 21.62 10.27
C GLY A 128 16.08 22.78 9.45
#